data_b49658b5a415b5e6fd8e6966fefd21dc
#
_entry.id   b49658b5a415b5e6fd8e6966fefd21dc
#
_cell.length_a   1.000
_cell.length_b   1.000
_cell.length_c   1.000
_cell.angle_alpha   90.00
_cell.angle_beta   90.00
_cell.angle_gamma   90.00
#
_symmetry.space_group_name_H-M   'P 1'
#
loop_
_entity.id
_entity.type
_entity.pdbx_description
1 polymer ?
#
loop_
_entity_poly.entity_id
_entity_poly.type
_entity_poly.pdbx_seq_one_letter_code
_entity_poly.pdbx_strand_id
1 'polypeptide(L)'
;MSFPVKLFIIEGSLVFMKNLYQKVVVVSVFTTLSFALGASPEAKAASFTFTPTITFEVIDGQYNGHVYDGLGDEVFPGNFDVVQSKPNYIEIAEFAEFNIGNFSVSPNTLINSAIFQAEIYTFEINDGSDPNPGSLGIFGYVGNGTAEASDFEGGVFLSSVDVSSLGAGDILNFDVTPFVNQRVSNGDAFAGFGIRALNVGGLALNNYPGSRPRLIVETAEPVPEPVTIFGSAIGLCLGGWLKRKKSPLQNKAKSQA
;
A
#
# COMPACT_ATOMS: atom_id res chain seq x y z
N MET A 1 -18.40 25.91 0.33
CA MET A 1 -19.52 26.64 -0.30
C MET A 1 -20.60 25.65 -0.64
N SER A 2 -21.73 25.70 0.07
CA SER A 2 -22.85 24.78 -0.10
C SER A 2 -23.88 25.46 -0.99
N PHE A 3 -24.23 24.84 -2.13
CA PHE A 3 -25.29 25.33 -2.98
C PHE A 3 -26.59 24.59 -2.62
N PRO A 4 -27.68 25.31 -2.32
CA PRO A 4 -28.98 24.70 -2.05
C PRO A 4 -29.65 24.29 -3.36
N VAL A 5 -30.01 23.01 -3.47
CA VAL A 5 -30.88 22.52 -4.56
C VAL A 5 -32.30 22.92 -4.25
N LYS A 6 -32.88 23.84 -5.08
CA LYS A 6 -34.29 24.18 -5.02
C LYS A 6 -35.09 23.13 -5.77
N LEU A 7 -35.93 22.41 -5.02
CA LEU A 7 -36.93 21.51 -5.57
C LEU A 7 -38.12 22.33 -6.07
N PHE A 8 -38.36 22.36 -7.39
CA PHE A 8 -39.57 22.98 -7.99
C PHE A 8 -40.69 21.93 -8.05
N ILE A 9 -41.72 22.11 -7.25
CA ILE A 9 -42.96 21.34 -7.35
C ILE A 9 -43.94 22.18 -8.23
N ILE A 10 -44.29 21.63 -9.38
CA ILE A 10 -45.35 22.23 -10.22
C ILE A 10 -46.63 21.47 -9.94
N GLU A 11 -47.55 22.09 -9.21
CA GLU A 11 -48.94 21.65 -9.08
C GLU A 11 -49.73 22.06 -10.34
N GLY A 12 -50.26 21.08 -11.04
CA GLY A 12 -51.10 21.34 -12.21
C GLY A 12 -51.72 20.08 -12.82
N SER A 13 -53.02 19.91 -12.60
CA SER A 13 -53.99 19.10 -13.39
C SER A 13 -54.02 17.57 -13.18
N LEU A 14 -54.94 17.20 -12.33
CA LEU A 14 -55.18 15.83 -11.83
C LEU A 14 -56.28 15.04 -12.63
N VAL A 15 -56.59 15.31 -13.88
CA VAL A 15 -57.77 14.70 -14.53
C VAL A 15 -57.48 13.86 -15.78
N PHE A 16 -56.28 13.86 -16.34
CA PHE A 16 -56.04 13.14 -17.62
C PHE A 16 -55.09 11.96 -17.57
N MET A 17 -54.80 11.34 -16.40
CA MET A 17 -53.54 10.64 -16.28
C MET A 17 -53.50 9.21 -15.71
N LYS A 18 -54.57 8.41 -15.82
CA LYS A 18 -54.40 6.98 -15.43
C LYS A 18 -53.47 6.19 -16.34
N ASN A 19 -53.29 6.61 -17.59
CA ASN A 19 -52.36 5.90 -18.52
C ASN A 19 -51.01 6.62 -18.66
N LEU A 20 -50.95 7.92 -18.35
CA LEU A 20 -49.66 8.68 -18.39
C LEU A 20 -48.86 8.47 -17.13
N TYR A 21 -49.52 8.31 -15.98
CA TYR A 21 -48.88 8.08 -14.70
C TYR A 21 -48.00 6.82 -14.68
N GLN A 22 -48.45 5.74 -15.35
CA GLN A 22 -47.65 4.52 -15.46
C GLN A 22 -46.39 4.70 -16.34
N LYS A 23 -46.46 5.55 -17.36
CA LYS A 23 -45.32 5.80 -18.25
C LYS A 23 -44.33 6.81 -17.63
N VAL A 24 -44.85 7.82 -16.90
CA VAL A 24 -44.03 8.84 -16.24
C VAL A 24 -43.27 8.25 -15.01
N VAL A 25 -43.91 7.38 -14.22
CA VAL A 25 -43.26 6.71 -13.09
C VAL A 25 -42.12 5.79 -13.55
N VAL A 26 -42.30 5.06 -14.67
CA VAL A 26 -41.25 4.25 -15.23
C VAL A 26 -40.08 5.06 -15.75
N VAL A 27 -40.33 6.20 -16.42
CA VAL A 27 -39.28 7.09 -16.93
C VAL A 27 -38.55 7.80 -15.77
N SER A 28 -39.28 8.25 -14.74
CA SER A 28 -38.65 8.92 -13.59
C SER A 28 -37.84 7.96 -12.73
N VAL A 29 -38.24 6.71 -12.60
CA VAL A 29 -37.42 5.68 -11.90
C VAL A 29 -36.14 5.35 -12.70
N PHE A 30 -36.24 5.31 -14.04
CA PHE A 30 -35.06 5.07 -14.88
C PHE A 30 -34.08 6.27 -14.86
N THR A 31 -34.57 7.49 -14.89
CA THR A 31 -33.70 8.68 -14.85
C THR A 31 -33.06 8.87 -13.47
N THR A 32 -33.76 8.64 -12.38
CA THR A 32 -33.16 8.71 -11.03
C THR A 32 -32.19 7.56 -10.77
N LEU A 33 -32.46 6.38 -11.31
CA LEU A 33 -31.54 5.27 -11.19
C LEU A 33 -30.25 5.47 -12.02
N SER A 34 -30.36 6.08 -13.21
CA SER A 34 -29.21 6.41 -14.05
C SER A 34 -28.32 7.48 -13.40
N PHE A 35 -28.89 8.43 -12.67
CA PHE A 35 -28.11 9.42 -11.92
C PHE A 35 -27.41 8.82 -10.68
N ALA A 36 -28.03 7.84 -10.01
CA ALA A 36 -27.41 7.15 -8.89
C ALA A 36 -26.29 6.19 -9.33
N LEU A 37 -26.36 5.66 -10.56
CA LEU A 37 -25.34 4.78 -11.14
C LEU A 37 -24.16 5.53 -11.76
N GLY A 38 -24.31 6.84 -12.06
CA GLY A 38 -23.27 7.65 -12.68
C GLY A 38 -22.26 8.28 -11.71
N ALA A 39 -22.52 8.24 -10.42
CA ALA A 39 -21.65 8.78 -9.38
C ALA A 39 -21.02 7.65 -8.56
N SER A 40 -20.30 6.73 -9.20
CA SER A 40 -19.28 5.99 -8.47
C SER A 40 -18.27 7.03 -7.97
N PRO A 41 -18.06 7.19 -6.66
CA PRO A 41 -16.93 7.98 -6.21
C PRO A 41 -15.70 7.38 -6.89
N GLU A 42 -15.00 8.20 -7.68
CA GLU A 42 -13.69 7.80 -8.20
C GLU A 42 -12.83 7.42 -7.00
N ALA A 43 -12.61 6.14 -6.84
CA ALA A 43 -11.67 5.65 -5.86
C ALA A 43 -10.28 6.11 -6.32
N LYS A 44 -9.63 6.95 -5.53
CA LYS A 44 -8.29 7.43 -5.85
C LYS A 44 -7.26 6.55 -5.18
N ALA A 45 -6.23 6.17 -5.93
CA ALA A 45 -5.03 5.59 -5.37
C ALA A 45 -4.50 6.54 -4.27
N ALA A 46 -4.13 5.98 -3.12
CA ALA A 46 -3.58 6.75 -2.02
C ALA A 46 -2.10 6.43 -1.87
N SER A 47 -1.30 7.47 -1.61
CA SER A 47 0.11 7.33 -1.30
C SER A 47 0.34 7.67 0.17
N PHE A 48 1.06 6.82 0.87
CA PHE A 48 1.41 6.95 2.28
C PHE A 48 2.93 6.97 2.41
N THR A 49 3.45 7.88 3.21
CA THR A 49 4.87 7.93 3.54
C THR A 49 5.04 7.66 5.02
N PHE A 50 5.77 6.59 5.34
CA PHE A 50 6.13 6.24 6.70
C PHE A 50 7.55 6.72 6.98
N THR A 51 7.74 7.31 8.15
CA THR A 51 9.06 7.52 8.75
C THR A 51 9.35 6.36 9.69
N PRO A 52 10.63 5.95 9.84
CA PRO A 52 10.97 4.88 10.74
C PRO A 52 10.62 5.26 12.19
N THR A 53 10.14 4.30 12.94
CA THR A 53 9.94 4.40 14.39
C THR A 53 11.28 4.33 15.10
N ILE A 54 12.18 3.49 14.59
CA ILE A 54 13.55 3.34 15.06
C ILE A 54 14.47 3.12 13.87
N THR A 55 15.68 3.69 13.96
CA THR A 55 16.83 3.36 13.12
C THR A 55 17.95 2.88 14.00
N PHE A 56 18.80 1.98 13.51
CA PHE A 56 19.97 1.49 14.23
C PHE A 56 20.95 0.86 13.28
N GLU A 57 22.19 0.86 13.69
CA GLU A 57 23.32 0.18 13.07
C GLU A 57 23.60 -1.11 13.82
N VAL A 58 23.94 -2.16 13.11
CA VAL A 58 24.47 -3.40 13.71
C VAL A 58 25.82 -3.71 13.08
N ILE A 59 26.78 -3.99 13.94
CA ILE A 59 28.13 -4.37 13.56
C ILE A 59 28.34 -5.85 13.88
N ASP A 60 28.83 -6.60 12.89
CA ASP A 60 29.45 -7.93 13.05
C ASP A 60 30.92 -7.79 12.70
N GLY A 61 31.83 -8.04 13.63
CA GLY A 61 33.23 -7.89 13.29
C GLY A 61 34.24 -8.04 14.41
N GLN A 62 35.51 -8.08 14.01
CA GLN A 62 36.65 -8.15 14.92
C GLN A 62 36.89 -6.80 15.61
N TYR A 63 35.90 -6.36 16.37
CA TYR A 63 35.94 -5.14 17.13
C TYR A 63 35.57 -5.42 18.59
N ASN A 64 36.19 -4.77 19.54
CA ASN A 64 35.92 -4.93 20.98
C ASN A 64 35.99 -6.37 21.51
N GLY A 65 36.71 -7.27 20.82
CA GLY A 65 36.85 -8.67 21.23
C GLY A 65 35.83 -9.63 20.64
N HIS A 66 34.97 -9.13 19.76
CA HIS A 66 34.03 -9.93 18.96
C HIS A 66 34.72 -10.62 17.78
N VAL A 67 34.00 -11.50 17.10
CA VAL A 67 34.53 -12.32 15.99
C VAL A 67 33.60 -12.14 14.81
N TYR A 68 34.13 -11.89 13.62
CA TYR A 68 33.33 -11.88 12.39
C TYR A 68 32.82 -13.29 12.10
N ASP A 69 31.56 -13.56 12.42
CA ASP A 69 30.92 -14.88 12.29
C ASP A 69 29.54 -14.88 11.63
N GLY A 70 29.06 -13.71 11.17
CA GLY A 70 27.75 -13.52 10.53
C GLY A 70 26.63 -13.28 11.54
N LEU A 71 26.97 -13.08 12.82
CA LEU A 71 26.04 -12.73 13.89
C LEU A 71 26.27 -11.27 14.27
N GLY A 72 25.20 -10.52 14.53
CA GLY A 72 25.33 -9.13 14.99
C GLY A 72 25.92 -9.08 16.40
N ASP A 73 26.97 -8.31 16.57
CA ASP A 73 27.70 -8.18 17.84
C ASP A 73 27.27 -6.95 18.64
N GLU A 74 27.30 -5.79 18.00
CA GLU A 74 27.03 -4.51 18.65
C GLU A 74 25.88 -3.77 17.93
N VAL A 75 25.04 -3.09 18.71
CA VAL A 75 23.86 -2.34 18.22
C VAL A 75 24.01 -0.89 18.65
N PHE A 76 23.83 0.03 17.69
CA PHE A 76 23.89 1.47 17.91
C PHE A 76 22.53 2.12 17.57
N PRO A 77 21.60 2.20 18.53
CA PRO A 77 20.29 2.81 18.30
C PRO A 77 20.39 4.29 17.92
N GLY A 78 19.59 4.68 16.92
CA GLY A 78 19.54 6.05 16.40
C GLY A 78 20.55 6.33 15.30
N ASN A 79 21.51 5.44 15.06
CA ASN A 79 22.41 5.54 13.91
C ASN A 79 21.68 5.07 12.64
N PHE A 80 22.10 5.61 11.53
CA PHE A 80 21.76 5.17 10.17
C PHE A 80 22.73 5.88 9.24
N ASP A 81 24.00 5.51 9.29
CA ASP A 81 25.05 6.30 8.66
C ASP A 81 26.08 5.51 7.83
N VAL A 82 26.42 4.28 8.15
CA VAL A 82 27.45 3.55 7.41
C VAL A 82 27.01 2.13 7.04
N VAL A 83 27.13 1.76 5.77
CA VAL A 83 27.04 0.40 5.28
C VAL A 83 28.40 -0.02 4.77
N GLN A 84 28.98 -1.07 5.35
CA GLN A 84 30.33 -1.52 5.01
C GLN A 84 30.43 -3.05 5.03
N SER A 85 31.21 -3.63 4.12
CA SER A 85 31.60 -5.02 4.16
C SER A 85 33.10 -5.17 3.87
N LYS A 86 33.81 -5.76 4.83
CA LYS A 86 35.21 -6.20 4.71
C LYS A 86 35.28 -7.67 5.16
N PRO A 87 35.23 -8.64 4.26
CA PRO A 87 35.16 -10.05 4.60
C PRO A 87 36.27 -10.48 5.59
N ASN A 88 35.88 -11.30 6.56
CA ASN A 88 36.68 -11.76 7.67
C ASN A 88 37.20 -10.66 8.64
N TYR A 89 36.62 -9.49 8.58
CA TYR A 89 36.98 -8.40 9.46
C TYR A 89 35.80 -7.67 10.07
N ILE A 90 34.91 -7.08 9.26
CA ILE A 90 33.76 -6.32 9.73
C ILE A 90 32.65 -6.27 8.67
N GLU A 91 31.42 -6.36 9.12
CA GLU A 91 30.22 -5.97 8.37
C GLU A 91 29.45 -4.97 9.22
N ILE A 92 29.06 -3.86 8.60
CA ILE A 92 28.18 -2.83 9.19
C ILE A 92 26.93 -2.78 8.35
N ALA A 93 25.79 -2.98 8.97
CA ALA A 93 24.49 -2.95 8.33
C ALA A 93 23.59 -1.93 9.03
N GLU A 94 22.79 -1.24 8.22
CA GLU A 94 21.86 -0.23 8.68
C GLU A 94 20.42 -0.74 8.69
N PHE A 95 19.71 -0.49 9.76
CA PHE A 95 18.37 -0.98 10.00
C PHE A 95 17.37 0.14 10.24
N ALA A 96 16.14 -0.06 9.74
CA ALA A 96 15.02 0.82 9.98
C ALA A 96 13.74 0.01 10.17
N GLU A 97 12.99 0.30 11.22
CA GLU A 97 11.67 -0.30 11.46
C GLU A 97 10.54 0.71 11.33
N PHE A 98 9.51 0.33 10.61
CA PHE A 98 8.34 1.14 10.34
C PHE A 98 7.11 0.55 11.02
N ASN A 99 6.41 1.36 11.83
CA ASN A 99 5.14 0.95 12.39
C ASN A 99 4.07 0.94 11.29
N ILE A 100 3.64 -0.26 10.91
CA ILE A 100 2.59 -0.50 9.92
C ILE A 100 1.30 -1.04 10.56
N GLY A 101 1.28 -1.26 11.88
CA GLY A 101 0.14 -1.85 12.59
C GLY A 101 -1.12 -1.00 12.54
N ASN A 102 -0.99 0.31 12.35
CA ASN A 102 -2.12 1.22 12.15
C ASN A 102 -2.46 1.45 10.67
N PHE A 103 -1.71 0.81 9.76
CA PHE A 103 -1.99 0.89 8.33
C PHE A 103 -3.17 0.00 7.99
N SER A 104 -4.38 0.52 8.23
CA SER A 104 -5.60 -0.16 7.84
C SER A 104 -5.96 0.21 6.41
N VAL A 105 -5.61 -0.66 5.50
CA VAL A 105 -6.22 -0.65 4.17
C VAL A 105 -7.57 -1.35 4.24
N SER A 106 -8.54 -0.86 3.48
CA SER A 106 -9.83 -1.57 3.32
C SER A 106 -9.56 -3.04 2.94
N PRO A 107 -10.34 -4.01 3.41
CA PRO A 107 -10.07 -5.45 3.19
C PRO A 107 -9.82 -5.86 1.73
N ASN A 108 -10.24 -5.03 0.77
CA ASN A 108 -10.08 -5.26 -0.67
C ASN A 108 -9.06 -4.32 -1.32
N THR A 109 -8.34 -3.51 -0.55
CA THR A 109 -7.33 -2.61 -1.08
C THR A 109 -5.98 -3.35 -1.14
N LEU A 110 -5.43 -3.47 -2.34
CA LEU A 110 -4.10 -4.03 -2.53
C LEU A 110 -3.05 -2.92 -2.45
N ILE A 111 -1.92 -3.22 -1.84
CA ILE A 111 -0.73 -2.40 -1.98
C ILE A 111 -0.16 -2.66 -3.37
N ASN A 112 -0.16 -1.61 -4.19
CA ASN A 112 0.32 -1.67 -5.56
C ASN A 112 1.83 -1.51 -5.65
N SER A 113 2.38 -0.66 -4.78
CA SER A 113 3.80 -0.36 -4.70
C SER A 113 4.20 -0.07 -3.26
N ALA A 114 5.34 -0.59 -2.82
CA ALA A 114 6.00 -0.22 -1.59
C ALA A 114 7.49 -0.07 -1.87
N ILE A 115 8.01 1.15 -1.71
CA ILE A 115 9.40 1.51 -1.99
C ILE A 115 10.07 1.95 -0.69
N PHE A 116 11.13 1.25 -0.30
CA PHE A 116 12.03 1.74 0.73
C PHE A 116 13.04 2.68 0.08
N GLN A 117 13.20 3.88 0.67
CA GLN A 117 14.15 4.88 0.18
C GLN A 117 15.19 5.23 1.24
N ALA A 118 16.43 5.38 0.81
CA ALA A 118 17.52 5.98 1.58
C ALA A 118 18.34 6.90 0.68
N GLU A 119 19.01 7.90 1.24
CA GLU A 119 19.84 8.85 0.50
C GLU A 119 21.31 8.58 0.78
N ILE A 120 22.15 8.62 -0.26
CA ILE A 120 23.59 8.48 -0.14
C ILE A 120 24.17 9.81 0.37
N TYR A 121 24.92 9.76 1.48
CA TYR A 121 25.65 10.92 1.97
C TYR A 121 27.02 11.05 1.30
N THR A 122 27.82 9.96 1.31
CA THR A 122 29.13 9.92 0.67
C THR A 122 29.60 8.48 0.45
N PHE A 123 30.53 8.30 -0.49
CA PHE A 123 31.33 7.07 -0.63
C PHE A 123 32.69 7.14 0.06
N GLU A 124 33.01 8.29 0.65
CA GLU A 124 34.27 8.51 1.37
C GLU A 124 34.11 8.10 2.83
N ILE A 125 34.23 6.83 3.12
CA ILE A 125 34.32 6.30 4.49
C ILE A 125 35.77 5.91 4.78
N ASN A 126 36.17 5.95 6.06
CA ASN A 126 37.54 5.63 6.48
C ASN A 126 38.60 6.38 5.63
N ASP A 127 38.48 7.68 5.51
CA ASP A 127 39.37 8.56 4.71
C ASP A 127 39.45 8.18 3.21
N GLY A 128 38.37 7.61 2.68
CA GLY A 128 38.28 7.20 1.27
C GLY A 128 39.07 5.92 0.94
N SER A 129 39.49 5.15 1.97
CA SER A 129 40.24 3.91 1.77
C SER A 129 39.38 2.74 1.32
N ASP A 130 38.07 2.82 1.53
CA ASP A 130 37.15 1.76 1.17
C ASP A 130 36.57 1.98 -0.24
N PRO A 131 36.54 0.95 -1.10
CA PRO A 131 35.98 1.06 -2.43
C PRO A 131 34.44 1.18 -2.36
N ASN A 132 33.86 1.73 -3.45
CA ASN A 132 32.44 1.63 -3.67
C ASN A 132 32.01 0.15 -3.70
N PRO A 133 31.00 -0.27 -2.93
CA PRO A 133 30.58 -1.69 -2.85
C PRO A 133 29.93 -2.19 -4.15
N GLY A 134 29.68 -1.34 -5.13
CA GLY A 134 29.03 -1.69 -6.40
C GLY A 134 27.55 -2.02 -6.26
N SER A 135 27.15 -2.75 -5.22
CA SER A 135 25.76 -3.12 -4.99
C SER A 135 25.41 -3.14 -3.51
N LEU A 136 24.22 -2.65 -3.19
CA LEU A 136 23.61 -2.79 -1.87
C LEU A 136 22.40 -3.72 -1.97
N GLY A 137 22.23 -4.57 -0.96
CA GLY A 137 21.05 -5.42 -0.76
C GLY A 137 20.15 -4.86 0.33
N ILE A 138 18.83 -5.04 0.15
CA ILE A 138 17.86 -4.84 1.21
C ILE A 138 17.32 -6.18 1.69
N PHE A 139 17.23 -6.34 3.00
CA PHE A 139 16.75 -7.51 3.71
C PHE A 139 15.55 -7.11 4.56
N GLY A 140 14.49 -7.93 4.53
CA GLY A 140 13.28 -7.68 5.29
C GLY A 140 13.11 -8.67 6.43
N TYR A 141 12.69 -8.19 7.61
CA TYR A 141 12.41 -9.01 8.78
C TYR A 141 11.17 -8.53 9.53
N VAL A 142 10.67 -9.32 10.47
CA VAL A 142 9.55 -8.91 11.32
C VAL A 142 10.12 -8.09 12.46
N GLY A 143 9.92 -6.76 12.38
CA GLY A 143 10.36 -5.86 13.45
C GLY A 143 9.48 -5.95 14.70
N ASN A 144 9.99 -5.44 15.80
CA ASN A 144 9.29 -5.41 17.09
C ASN A 144 9.28 -4.02 17.75
N GLY A 145 9.87 -3.01 17.10
CA GLY A 145 10.02 -1.63 17.60
C GLY A 145 11.24 -1.44 18.49
N THR A 146 12.14 -2.43 18.58
CA THR A 146 13.38 -2.37 19.37
C THR A 146 14.58 -2.72 18.50
N ALA A 147 15.73 -2.09 18.77
CA ALA A 147 16.98 -2.39 18.08
C ALA A 147 17.65 -3.60 18.76
N GLU A 148 17.84 -4.69 18.03
CA GLU A 148 18.43 -5.92 18.55
C GLU A 148 19.51 -6.45 17.59
N ALA A 149 20.58 -7.06 18.13
CA ALA A 149 21.61 -7.67 17.32
C ALA A 149 21.06 -8.83 16.46
N SER A 150 20.05 -9.55 16.96
CA SER A 150 19.37 -10.62 16.24
C SER A 150 18.65 -10.18 14.96
N ASP A 151 18.37 -8.89 14.80
CA ASP A 151 17.78 -8.35 13.57
C ASP A 151 18.73 -8.47 12.38
N PHE A 152 20.04 -8.50 12.67
CA PHE A 152 21.08 -8.73 11.67
C PHE A 152 20.93 -10.11 11.00
N GLU A 153 20.57 -11.13 11.76
CA GLU A 153 20.43 -12.52 11.28
C GLU A 153 19.07 -12.82 10.67
N GLY A 154 18.02 -12.10 11.14
CA GLY A 154 16.62 -12.42 10.85
C GLY A 154 16.14 -12.02 9.46
N GLY A 155 16.96 -11.33 8.66
CA GLY A 155 16.54 -10.73 7.40
C GLY A 155 16.53 -11.70 6.20
N VAL A 156 15.45 -11.65 5.42
CA VAL A 156 15.35 -12.33 4.12
C VAL A 156 15.71 -11.33 3.02
N PHE A 157 16.61 -11.71 2.11
CA PHE A 157 16.97 -10.86 0.96
C PHE A 157 15.74 -10.58 0.10
N LEU A 158 15.49 -9.29 -0.19
CA LEU A 158 14.34 -8.82 -0.96
C LEU A 158 14.73 -8.36 -2.36
N SER A 159 15.68 -7.42 -2.44
CA SER A 159 16.16 -6.86 -3.70
C SER A 159 17.54 -6.20 -3.53
N SER A 160 18.12 -5.75 -4.63
CA SER A 160 19.39 -5.02 -4.62
C SER A 160 19.36 -3.84 -5.59
N VAL A 161 20.23 -2.85 -5.32
CA VAL A 161 20.45 -1.67 -6.17
C VAL A 161 21.93 -1.59 -6.52
N ASP A 162 22.24 -1.36 -7.79
CA ASP A 162 23.58 -1.03 -8.28
C ASP A 162 23.90 0.42 -7.88
N VAL A 163 24.96 0.62 -7.12
CA VAL A 163 25.41 1.93 -6.66
C VAL A 163 26.71 2.39 -7.36
N SER A 164 27.22 1.62 -8.33
CA SER A 164 28.49 1.88 -8.98
C SER A 164 28.54 3.22 -9.74
N SER A 165 27.39 3.72 -10.20
CA SER A 165 27.25 4.98 -10.93
C SER A 165 26.59 6.10 -10.13
N LEU A 166 26.24 5.84 -8.87
CA LEU A 166 25.57 6.82 -8.00
C LEU A 166 26.58 7.70 -7.27
N GLY A 167 26.11 8.85 -6.78
CA GLY A 167 26.89 9.85 -6.06
C GLY A 167 26.20 10.32 -4.79
N ALA A 168 26.86 11.20 -4.05
CA ALA A 168 26.28 11.85 -2.88
C ALA A 168 25.01 12.64 -3.26
N GLY A 169 23.96 12.48 -2.47
CA GLY A 169 22.62 13.05 -2.69
C GLY A 169 21.72 12.20 -3.56
N ASP A 170 22.20 11.12 -4.18
CA ASP A 170 21.36 10.21 -4.92
C ASP A 170 20.47 9.36 -3.98
N ILE A 171 19.26 9.05 -4.45
CA ILE A 171 18.27 8.29 -3.69
C ILE A 171 18.31 6.84 -4.10
N LEU A 172 18.55 5.97 -3.14
CA LEU A 172 18.38 4.53 -3.25
C LEU A 172 16.89 4.19 -3.20
N ASN A 173 16.42 3.39 -4.14
CA ASN A 173 15.05 2.92 -4.20
C ASN A 173 15.03 1.39 -4.26
N PHE A 174 14.47 0.76 -3.22
CA PHE A 174 14.31 -0.68 -3.16
C PHE A 174 12.83 -1.03 -3.25
N ASP A 175 12.45 -1.86 -4.22
CA ASP A 175 11.10 -2.43 -4.27
C ASP A 175 10.96 -3.51 -3.17
N VAL A 176 10.10 -3.22 -2.22
CA VAL A 176 9.78 -4.10 -1.09
C VAL A 176 8.30 -4.50 -1.07
N THR A 177 7.60 -4.29 -2.18
CA THR A 177 6.15 -4.50 -2.32
C THR A 177 5.68 -5.87 -1.85
N PRO A 178 6.28 -7.00 -2.28
CA PRO A 178 5.80 -8.32 -1.86
C PRO A 178 5.93 -8.53 -0.35
N PHE A 179 7.02 -8.02 0.24
CA PHE A 179 7.28 -8.14 1.66
C PHE A 179 6.28 -7.33 2.49
N VAL A 180 6.07 -6.05 2.14
CA VAL A 180 5.11 -5.18 2.85
C VAL A 180 3.69 -5.74 2.74
N ASN A 181 3.27 -6.23 1.57
CA ASN A 181 1.98 -6.91 1.41
C ASN A 181 1.84 -8.09 2.37
N GLN A 182 2.88 -8.91 2.51
CA GLN A 182 2.88 -10.05 3.43
C GLN A 182 2.76 -9.59 4.89
N ARG A 183 3.52 -8.57 5.31
CA ARG A 183 3.47 -8.05 6.69
C ARG A 183 2.10 -7.50 7.04
N VAL A 184 1.53 -6.68 6.16
CA VAL A 184 0.18 -6.12 6.34
C VAL A 184 -0.88 -7.25 6.38
N SER A 185 -0.78 -8.25 5.49
CA SER A 185 -1.72 -9.38 5.46
C SER A 185 -1.65 -10.24 6.72
N ASN A 186 -0.47 -10.36 7.33
CA ASN A 186 -0.28 -11.08 8.59
C ASN A 186 -0.76 -10.29 9.81
N GLY A 187 -1.00 -8.98 9.67
CA GLY A 187 -1.34 -8.08 10.78
C GLY A 187 -0.11 -7.75 11.65
N ASP A 188 1.09 -7.81 11.09
CA ASP A 188 2.32 -7.49 11.81
C ASP A 188 2.33 -5.99 12.18
N ALA A 189 2.81 -5.68 13.38
CA ALA A 189 2.86 -4.29 13.85
C ALA A 189 3.98 -3.49 13.18
N PHE A 190 5.08 -4.17 12.82
CA PHE A 190 6.26 -3.55 12.24
C PHE A 190 6.73 -4.29 10.99
N ALA A 191 7.29 -3.51 10.05
CA ALA A 191 8.12 -4.00 8.96
C ALA A 191 9.55 -3.48 9.19
N GLY A 192 10.49 -4.40 9.35
CA GLY A 192 11.91 -4.11 9.52
C GLY A 192 12.67 -4.31 8.21
N PHE A 193 13.65 -3.45 7.96
CA PHE A 193 14.51 -3.48 6.78
C PHE A 193 15.95 -3.26 7.17
N GLY A 194 16.85 -4.11 6.67
CA GLY A 194 18.28 -3.97 6.80
C GLY A 194 18.95 -3.70 5.45
N ILE A 195 19.85 -2.73 5.36
CA ILE A 195 20.68 -2.48 4.18
C ILE A 195 22.08 -3.03 4.43
N ARG A 196 22.62 -3.79 3.47
CA ARG A 196 23.96 -4.39 3.52
C ARG A 196 24.71 -4.19 2.22
N ALA A 197 26.03 -4.04 2.32
CA ALA A 197 26.90 -4.12 1.16
C ALA A 197 27.01 -5.58 0.69
N LEU A 198 26.76 -5.83 -0.59
CA LEU A 198 26.83 -7.19 -1.16
C LEU A 198 28.25 -7.56 -1.61
N ASN A 199 29.16 -6.59 -1.68
CA ASN A 199 30.57 -6.78 -2.02
C ASN A 199 31.45 -5.98 -1.05
N VAL A 200 32.75 -6.19 -1.17
CA VAL A 200 33.75 -5.42 -0.40
C VAL A 200 33.63 -3.94 -0.70
N GLY A 201 33.56 -3.13 0.33
CA GLY A 201 33.46 -1.69 0.25
C GLY A 201 32.39 -1.13 1.17
N GLY A 202 32.10 0.14 1.02
CA GLY A 202 31.09 0.79 1.83
C GLY A 202 30.72 2.20 1.34
N LEU A 203 29.68 2.71 1.95
CA LEU A 203 29.22 4.08 1.75
C LEU A 203 28.51 4.59 3.02
N ALA A 204 28.41 5.89 3.15
CA ALA A 204 27.60 6.50 4.20
C ALA A 204 26.22 6.88 3.67
N LEU A 205 25.22 6.66 4.51
CA LEU A 205 23.84 7.05 4.26
C LEU A 205 23.50 8.35 5.02
N ASN A 206 22.49 9.06 4.54
CA ASN A 206 22.11 10.34 5.13
C ASN A 206 21.07 10.14 6.25
N ASN A 207 21.43 10.51 7.47
CA ASN A 207 20.58 10.43 8.67
C ASN A 207 20.06 11.80 9.14
N TYR A 208 20.28 12.88 8.39
CA TYR A 208 19.78 14.20 8.79
C TYR A 208 18.24 14.27 8.71
N PRO A 209 17.62 15.13 9.55
CA PRO A 209 16.18 15.37 9.46
C PRO A 209 15.77 15.81 8.05
N GLY A 210 14.86 15.07 7.42
CA GLY A 210 14.41 15.30 6.04
C GLY A 210 15.00 14.34 5.00
N SER A 211 16.15 13.74 5.26
CA SER A 211 16.81 12.74 4.40
C SER A 211 16.83 11.35 5.00
N ARG A 212 16.21 11.16 6.15
CA ARG A 212 16.08 9.85 6.82
C ARG A 212 15.40 8.82 5.92
N PRO A 213 15.67 7.53 6.13
CA PRO A 213 14.99 6.49 5.37
C PRO A 213 13.47 6.63 5.48
N ARG A 214 12.77 6.23 4.44
CA ARG A 214 11.31 6.27 4.39
C ARG A 214 10.76 5.07 3.64
N LEU A 215 9.56 4.67 4.01
CA LEU A 215 8.79 3.68 3.27
C LEU A 215 7.60 4.38 2.60
N ILE A 216 7.56 4.37 1.27
CA ILE A 216 6.48 4.94 0.48
C ILE A 216 5.59 3.79 0.01
N VAL A 217 4.32 3.83 0.37
CA VAL A 217 3.34 2.79 0.03
C VAL A 217 2.22 3.41 -0.81
N GLU A 218 1.99 2.84 -1.98
CA GLU A 218 0.88 3.22 -2.85
C GLU A 218 -0.15 2.09 -2.87
N THR A 219 -1.41 2.44 -2.65
CA THR A 219 -2.51 1.49 -2.74
C THR A 219 -3.14 1.54 -4.12
N ALA A 220 -3.58 0.37 -4.63
CA ALA A 220 -4.42 0.32 -5.81
C ALA A 220 -5.79 0.96 -5.51
N GLU A 221 -6.39 1.57 -6.52
CA GLU A 221 -7.80 1.96 -6.43
C GLU A 221 -8.64 0.71 -6.14
N PRO A 222 -9.58 0.77 -5.16
CA PRO A 222 -10.55 -0.28 -5.03
C PRO A 222 -11.30 -0.40 -6.36
N VAL A 223 -11.18 -1.54 -7.02
CA VAL A 223 -11.94 -1.78 -8.24
C VAL A 223 -13.42 -1.71 -7.84
N PRO A 224 -14.24 -0.81 -8.42
CA PRO A 224 -15.65 -0.77 -8.12
C PRO A 224 -16.21 -2.15 -8.40
N GLU A 225 -16.85 -2.75 -7.40
CA GLU A 225 -17.51 -4.06 -7.61
C GLU A 225 -18.42 -3.92 -8.82
N PRO A 226 -18.33 -4.83 -9.82
CA PRO A 226 -19.19 -4.76 -10.98
C PRO A 226 -20.63 -4.72 -10.49
N VAL A 227 -21.42 -3.78 -11.00
CA VAL A 227 -22.81 -3.47 -10.63
C VAL A 227 -23.75 -4.67 -10.84
N THR A 228 -23.23 -5.87 -10.79
CA THR A 228 -23.91 -7.17 -10.96
C THR A 228 -25.00 -7.37 -9.90
N ILE A 229 -24.79 -6.84 -8.68
CA ILE A 229 -25.79 -6.93 -7.60
C ILE A 229 -27.03 -6.09 -7.97
N PHE A 230 -26.84 -4.90 -8.53
CA PHE A 230 -27.98 -4.09 -8.98
C PHE A 230 -28.64 -4.65 -10.24
N GLY A 231 -27.88 -5.20 -11.17
CA GLY A 231 -28.42 -5.88 -12.35
C GLY A 231 -29.32 -7.06 -11.97
N SER A 232 -28.92 -7.85 -10.98
CA SER A 232 -29.71 -8.97 -10.46
C SER A 232 -30.99 -8.51 -9.78
N ALA A 233 -30.96 -7.44 -8.99
CA ALA A 233 -32.13 -6.89 -8.32
C ALA A 233 -33.14 -6.31 -9.33
N ILE A 234 -32.67 -5.59 -10.35
CA ILE A 234 -33.50 -5.06 -11.42
C ILE A 234 -34.10 -6.19 -12.26
N GLY A 235 -33.32 -7.22 -12.58
CA GLY A 235 -33.79 -8.42 -13.30
C GLY A 235 -34.91 -9.15 -12.56
N LEU A 236 -34.80 -9.32 -11.25
CA LEU A 236 -35.82 -9.92 -10.39
C LEU A 236 -37.08 -9.05 -10.28
N CYS A 237 -36.94 -7.75 -10.16
CA CYS A 237 -38.08 -6.82 -10.11
C CYS A 237 -38.86 -6.80 -11.44
N LEU A 238 -38.17 -6.74 -12.58
CA LEU A 238 -38.80 -6.76 -13.91
C LEU A 238 -39.41 -8.14 -14.21
N GLY A 239 -38.74 -9.23 -13.85
CA GLY A 239 -39.26 -10.60 -14.01
C GLY A 239 -40.53 -10.86 -13.18
N GLY A 240 -40.56 -10.37 -11.93
CA GLY A 240 -41.72 -10.44 -11.05
C GLY A 240 -42.91 -9.62 -11.56
N TRP A 241 -42.66 -8.48 -12.14
CA TRP A 241 -43.71 -7.60 -12.71
C TRP A 241 -44.30 -8.16 -14.01
N LEU A 242 -43.52 -8.74 -14.90
CA LEU A 242 -43.97 -9.37 -16.12
C LEU A 242 -44.80 -10.63 -15.83
N LYS A 243 -44.49 -11.40 -14.79
CA LYS A 243 -45.25 -12.60 -14.39
C LYS A 243 -46.63 -12.22 -13.86
N ARG A 244 -46.80 -11.11 -13.18
CA ARG A 244 -48.11 -10.63 -12.69
C ARG A 244 -49.09 -10.20 -13.81
N LYS A 245 -48.60 -9.76 -14.97
CA LYS A 245 -49.46 -9.34 -16.09
C LYS A 245 -50.09 -10.48 -16.86
N LYS A 246 -49.63 -11.74 -16.73
CA LYS A 246 -50.15 -12.91 -17.47
C LYS A 246 -51.28 -13.64 -16.77
N SER A 247 -51.70 -13.26 -15.55
CA SER A 247 -52.68 -14.02 -14.75
C SER A 247 -54.19 -13.73 -14.91
N PRO A 248 -54.68 -12.67 -15.62
CA PRO A 248 -56.12 -12.42 -15.59
C PRO A 248 -56.96 -13.00 -16.73
N LEU A 249 -56.42 -13.70 -17.70
CA LEU A 249 -57.17 -14.08 -18.90
C LEU A 249 -57.78 -15.51 -18.92
N GLN A 250 -57.51 -16.36 -17.91
CA GLN A 250 -57.98 -17.74 -17.92
C GLN A 250 -59.29 -18.02 -17.17
N ASN A 251 -59.89 -17.06 -16.47
CA ASN A 251 -61.06 -17.32 -15.64
C ASN A 251 -62.42 -16.88 -16.23
N LYS A 252 -62.49 -16.46 -17.49
CA LYS A 252 -63.78 -16.08 -18.11
C LYS A 252 -64.45 -17.15 -18.99
N ALA A 253 -63.83 -18.30 -19.18
CA ALA A 253 -64.39 -19.33 -20.10
C ALA A 253 -65.15 -20.45 -19.41
N LYS A 254 -65.44 -20.41 -18.11
CA LYS A 254 -66.14 -21.51 -17.38
C LYS A 254 -67.45 -21.11 -16.72
N SER A 255 -68.03 -19.97 -17.10
CA SER A 255 -69.32 -19.55 -16.53
C SER A 255 -70.51 -19.49 -17.57
N GLN A 256 -70.42 -20.22 -18.65
CA GLN A 256 -71.56 -20.47 -19.53
C GLN A 256 -71.49 -21.88 -20.04
N ALA A 257 -72.04 -22.79 -19.24
CA ALA A 257 -72.58 -24.09 -19.61
C ALA A 257 -73.55 -24.57 -18.53
#